data_6b2cbbe0d69f81914604b157863be89c
#
_entry.id   6b2cbbe0d69f81914604b157863be89c
#
_cell.length_a   1.000
_cell.length_b   1.000
_cell.length_c   1.000
_cell.angle_alpha   90.00
_cell.angle_beta   90.00
_cell.angle_gamma   90.00
#
_symmetry.space_group_name_H-M   'P 1'
#
loop_
_entity.id
_entity.type
_entity.pdbx_description
1 polymer ?
#
loop_
_entity_poly.entity_id
_entity_poly.type
_entity_poly.pdbx_seq_one_letter_code
_entity_poly.pdbx_strand_id
1 'polypeptide(L)'
;MAMTRLPDPTPRMTLPRALLSEALRLARSPLAAVHLVCGLAAGLACGEYFSVTRWDPALGADAYAQFLGALMPLMSAIVCGLAVDEERAAGRLANLTAVPSRGRAVAAKLLALAVLGAGALAVALGVFGAVLAVAGRLPLGPAPLAAAWAGIVLGSLPLYALGLGVALRLGRNAAIGAGAAGMLLAFFSVGGLAHGLMTGELTGALATPLSWVPLAWPARLGSLGVEAFIDAARAAGPLLTTALAGLVLTLAAAAVLLAWFCRFEDGRADAC
;
A
#
# COMPACT_ATOMS: atom_id res chain seq x y z
N MET A 1 9.85 58.85 13.75
CA MET A 1 8.85 58.16 12.95
C MET A 1 9.11 56.69 13.06
N ALA A 2 8.44 55.96 13.97
CA ALA A 2 8.64 54.55 14.20
C ALA A 2 7.87 53.77 13.15
N MET A 3 8.56 53.11 12.23
CA MET A 3 7.95 52.16 11.31
C MET A 3 7.46 50.95 12.11
N THR A 4 6.17 50.87 12.35
CA THR A 4 5.47 49.68 12.86
C THR A 4 5.66 48.57 11.82
N ARG A 5 6.58 47.62 12.05
CA ARG A 5 6.66 46.41 11.27
C ARG A 5 5.39 45.61 11.49
N LEU A 6 4.52 45.60 10.48
CA LEU A 6 3.40 44.65 10.45
C LEU A 6 4.01 43.23 10.59
N PRO A 7 3.42 42.37 11.45
CA PRO A 7 3.88 41.00 11.54
C PRO A 7 3.64 40.34 10.17
N ASP A 8 4.73 39.95 9.54
CA ASP A 8 4.70 39.19 8.28
C ASP A 8 3.89 37.91 8.50
N PRO A 9 2.73 37.73 7.85
CA PRO A 9 1.96 36.51 8.01
C PRO A 9 2.70 35.39 7.30
N THR A 10 3.73 34.81 7.97
CA THR A 10 4.38 33.60 7.44
C THR A 10 3.29 32.54 7.23
N PRO A 11 3.05 32.08 6.00
CA PRO A 11 1.97 31.17 5.72
C PRO A 11 2.21 29.87 6.47
N ARG A 12 1.38 29.60 7.50
CA ARG A 12 1.49 28.36 8.29
C ARG A 12 1.18 27.17 7.39
N MET A 13 2.14 26.26 7.23
CA MET A 13 1.93 25.01 6.53
C MET A 13 0.99 24.12 7.36
N THR A 14 -0.24 23.91 6.88
CA THR A 14 -1.19 22.96 7.49
C THR A 14 -1.14 21.63 6.76
N LEU A 15 -1.48 20.52 7.45
CA LEU A 15 -1.51 19.20 6.82
C LEU A 15 -2.45 19.11 5.60
N PRO A 16 -3.68 19.68 5.63
CA PRO A 16 -4.56 19.69 4.44
C PRO A 16 -3.94 20.41 3.23
N ARG A 17 -3.25 21.53 3.44
CA ARG A 17 -2.57 22.24 2.34
C ARG A 17 -1.40 21.45 1.78
N ALA A 18 -0.65 20.77 2.65
CA ALA A 18 0.43 19.88 2.24
C ALA A 18 -0.11 18.70 1.44
N LEU A 19 -1.19 18.06 1.88
CA LEU A 19 -1.87 16.96 1.17
C LEU A 19 -2.39 17.41 -0.19
N LEU A 20 -3.04 18.57 -0.29
CA LEU A 20 -3.51 19.10 -1.57
C LEU A 20 -2.34 19.33 -2.54
N SER A 21 -1.22 19.88 -2.05
CA SER A 21 -0.01 20.04 -2.85
C SER A 21 0.53 18.71 -3.39
N GLU A 22 0.61 17.67 -2.54
CA GLU A 22 1.05 16.34 -2.95
C GLU A 22 0.05 15.68 -3.93
N ALA A 23 -1.26 15.81 -3.69
CA ALA A 23 -2.28 15.29 -4.59
C ALA A 23 -2.18 15.91 -5.99
N LEU A 24 -1.97 17.23 -6.08
CA LEU A 24 -1.78 17.92 -7.36
C LEU A 24 -0.50 17.50 -8.10
N ARG A 25 0.58 17.20 -7.35
CA ARG A 25 1.82 16.66 -7.94
C ARG A 25 1.60 15.25 -8.48
N LEU A 26 1.00 14.37 -7.68
CA LEU A 26 0.69 13.00 -8.10
C LEU A 26 -0.25 12.96 -9.32
N ALA A 27 -1.26 13.85 -9.37
CA ALA A 27 -2.16 13.93 -10.52
C ALA A 27 -1.46 14.33 -11.84
N ARG A 28 -0.31 14.99 -11.75
CA ARG A 28 0.53 15.38 -12.90
C ARG A 28 1.71 14.43 -13.13
N SER A 29 1.96 13.51 -12.21
CA SER A 29 3.01 12.50 -12.34
C SER A 29 2.51 11.31 -13.16
N PRO A 30 3.35 10.71 -14.02
CA PRO A 30 3.02 9.45 -14.70
C PRO A 30 2.76 8.31 -13.74
N LEU A 31 3.19 8.44 -12.48
CA LEU A 31 3.02 7.44 -11.44
C LEU A 31 1.56 7.07 -11.21
N ALA A 32 0.66 8.08 -11.16
CA ALA A 32 -0.77 7.85 -10.99
C ALA A 32 -1.38 7.07 -12.17
N ALA A 33 -1.03 7.45 -13.41
CA ALA A 33 -1.51 6.79 -14.61
C ALA A 33 -1.04 5.32 -14.66
N VAL A 34 0.24 5.07 -14.37
CA VAL A 34 0.79 3.70 -14.33
C VAL A 34 0.06 2.84 -13.29
N HIS A 35 -0.18 3.37 -12.09
CA HIS A 35 -0.90 2.64 -11.04
C HIS A 35 -2.33 2.26 -11.45
N LEU A 36 -3.05 3.20 -12.05
CA LEU A 36 -4.42 2.95 -12.52
C LEU A 36 -4.43 1.93 -13.66
N VAL A 37 -3.51 2.02 -14.62
CA VAL A 37 -3.39 1.06 -15.71
C VAL A 37 -3.03 -0.33 -15.19
N CYS A 38 -2.08 -0.45 -14.25
CA CYS A 38 -1.74 -1.73 -13.63
C CYS A 38 -2.94 -2.33 -12.86
N GLY A 39 -3.67 -1.51 -12.10
CA GLY A 39 -4.87 -1.96 -11.40
C GLY A 39 -5.97 -2.44 -12.36
N LEU A 40 -6.22 -1.69 -13.43
CA LEU A 40 -7.17 -2.07 -14.48
C LEU A 40 -6.76 -3.37 -15.17
N ALA A 41 -5.50 -3.50 -15.58
CA ALA A 41 -4.99 -4.69 -16.25
C ALA A 41 -5.07 -5.93 -15.35
N ALA A 42 -4.68 -5.81 -14.07
CA ALA A 42 -4.76 -6.91 -13.11
C ALA A 42 -6.22 -7.32 -12.85
N GLY A 43 -7.13 -6.34 -12.70
CA GLY A 43 -8.56 -6.61 -12.51
C GLY A 43 -9.19 -7.30 -13.69
N LEU A 44 -8.90 -6.85 -14.92
CA LEU A 44 -9.40 -7.46 -16.14
C LEU A 44 -8.82 -8.87 -16.34
N ALA A 45 -7.51 -9.03 -16.29
CA ALA A 45 -6.86 -10.31 -16.56
C ALA A 45 -7.32 -11.41 -15.59
N CYS A 46 -7.32 -11.10 -14.28
CA CYS A 46 -7.80 -12.06 -13.28
C CYS A 46 -9.32 -12.24 -13.32
N GLY A 47 -10.09 -11.15 -13.58
CA GLY A 47 -11.53 -11.23 -13.74
C GLY A 47 -11.93 -12.16 -14.89
N GLU A 48 -11.34 -12.00 -16.07
CA GLU A 48 -11.56 -12.88 -17.22
C GLU A 48 -11.16 -14.32 -16.93
N TYR A 49 -9.97 -14.52 -16.32
CA TYR A 49 -9.53 -15.86 -15.93
C TYR A 49 -10.53 -16.56 -15.01
N PHE A 50 -10.95 -15.90 -13.92
CA PHE A 50 -11.88 -16.51 -12.96
C PHE A 50 -13.34 -16.55 -13.44
N SER A 51 -13.70 -15.78 -14.46
CA SER A 51 -15.03 -15.83 -15.07
C SER A 51 -15.27 -17.13 -15.84
N VAL A 52 -14.24 -17.72 -16.43
CA VAL A 52 -14.31 -18.92 -17.28
C VAL A 52 -13.81 -20.20 -16.61
N THR A 53 -13.07 -20.09 -15.50
CA THR A 53 -12.54 -21.26 -14.79
C THR A 53 -13.64 -22.05 -14.07
N ARG A 54 -13.37 -23.34 -13.78
CA ARG A 54 -14.23 -24.20 -12.98
C ARG A 54 -14.03 -24.04 -11.45
N TRP A 55 -13.11 -23.17 -11.03
CA TRP A 55 -12.87 -22.92 -9.62
C TRP A 55 -14.09 -22.31 -8.93
N ASP A 56 -14.25 -22.62 -7.65
CA ASP A 56 -15.24 -21.94 -6.83
C ASP A 56 -15.00 -20.43 -6.84
N PRO A 57 -16.01 -19.60 -7.13
CA PRO A 57 -15.84 -18.16 -7.24
C PRO A 57 -15.37 -17.48 -5.94
N ALA A 58 -15.74 -18.01 -4.77
CA ALA A 58 -15.31 -17.45 -3.48
C ALA A 58 -13.81 -17.72 -3.25
N LEU A 59 -13.34 -18.94 -3.59
CA LEU A 59 -11.92 -19.28 -3.58
C LEU A 59 -11.12 -18.45 -4.62
N GLY A 60 -11.73 -18.17 -5.78
CA GLY A 60 -11.15 -17.29 -6.79
C GLY A 60 -10.97 -15.87 -6.28
N ALA A 61 -11.95 -15.33 -5.56
CA ALA A 61 -11.86 -14.01 -4.95
C ALA A 61 -10.79 -13.96 -3.84
N ASP A 62 -10.71 -14.99 -3.01
CA ASP A 62 -9.68 -15.14 -1.98
C ASP A 62 -8.28 -15.20 -2.60
N ALA A 63 -8.07 -16.05 -3.61
CA ALA A 63 -6.80 -16.17 -4.31
C ALA A 63 -6.36 -14.85 -4.97
N TYR A 64 -7.31 -14.10 -5.55
CA TYR A 64 -7.02 -12.79 -6.13
C TYR A 64 -6.64 -11.77 -5.07
N ALA A 65 -7.33 -11.73 -3.93
CA ALA A 65 -6.98 -10.86 -2.82
C ALA A 65 -5.57 -11.18 -2.27
N GLN A 66 -5.23 -12.47 -2.11
CA GLN A 66 -3.88 -12.90 -1.73
C GLN A 66 -2.82 -12.45 -2.73
N PHE A 67 -3.08 -12.64 -4.02
CA PHE A 67 -2.17 -12.24 -5.10
C PHE A 67 -1.89 -10.74 -5.07
N LEU A 68 -2.92 -9.91 -5.03
CA LEU A 68 -2.77 -8.46 -4.95
C LEU A 68 -2.01 -8.04 -3.68
N GLY A 69 -2.35 -8.63 -2.54
CA GLY A 69 -1.68 -8.36 -1.27
C GLY A 69 -0.22 -8.76 -1.28
N ALA A 70 0.13 -9.91 -1.90
CA ALA A 70 1.52 -10.38 -2.01
C ALA A 70 2.38 -9.48 -2.91
N LEU A 71 1.79 -8.76 -3.86
CA LEU A 71 2.48 -7.76 -4.68
C LEU A 71 2.76 -6.45 -3.94
N MET A 72 2.06 -6.15 -2.83
CA MET A 72 2.14 -4.85 -2.16
C MET A 72 3.53 -4.47 -1.63
N PRO A 73 4.37 -5.38 -1.11
CA PRO A 73 5.73 -5.01 -0.73
C PRO A 73 6.54 -4.42 -1.89
N LEU A 74 6.45 -5.01 -3.07
CA LEU A 74 7.13 -4.49 -4.26
C LEU A 74 6.48 -3.20 -4.77
N MET A 75 5.16 -3.16 -4.86
CA MET A 75 4.44 -1.99 -5.39
C MET A 75 4.65 -0.75 -4.52
N SER A 76 4.53 -0.87 -3.20
CA SER A 76 4.79 0.24 -2.28
C SER A 76 6.24 0.74 -2.38
N ALA A 77 7.21 -0.17 -2.55
CA ALA A 77 8.61 0.16 -2.68
C ALA A 77 8.93 0.89 -4.00
N ILE A 78 8.35 0.44 -5.12
CA ILE A 78 8.47 1.11 -6.43
C ILE A 78 7.91 2.53 -6.33
N VAL A 79 6.70 2.67 -5.79
CA VAL A 79 6.02 3.97 -5.66
C VAL A 79 6.83 4.94 -4.80
N CYS A 80 7.27 4.50 -3.63
CA CYS A 80 8.08 5.31 -2.72
C CYS A 80 9.42 5.68 -3.37
N GLY A 81 10.06 4.73 -4.04
CA GLY A 81 11.33 4.94 -4.72
C GLY A 81 11.25 5.96 -5.84
N LEU A 82 10.25 5.84 -6.73
CA LEU A 82 10.03 6.77 -7.83
C LEU A 82 9.64 8.17 -7.33
N ALA A 83 8.75 8.24 -6.33
CA ALA A 83 8.34 9.52 -5.74
C ALA A 83 9.52 10.28 -5.09
N VAL A 84 10.47 9.56 -4.49
CA VAL A 84 11.70 10.18 -3.93
C VAL A 84 12.63 10.62 -5.03
N ASP A 85 12.77 9.85 -6.11
CA ASP A 85 13.62 10.26 -7.26
C ASP A 85 13.05 11.50 -7.96
N GLU A 86 11.73 11.60 -8.13
CA GLU A 86 11.08 12.81 -8.64
C GLU A 86 11.40 14.04 -7.79
N GLU A 87 11.34 13.90 -6.45
CA GLU A 87 11.70 15.00 -5.53
C GLU A 87 13.19 15.40 -5.61
N ARG A 88 14.07 14.40 -5.75
CA ARG A 88 15.50 14.66 -5.93
C ARG A 88 15.79 15.37 -7.23
N ALA A 89 15.14 14.94 -8.32
CA ALA A 89 15.29 15.56 -9.64
C ALA A 89 14.71 16.99 -9.67
N ALA A 90 13.59 17.24 -8.96
CA ALA A 90 12.93 18.54 -8.94
C ALA A 90 13.64 19.61 -8.10
N GLY A 91 14.56 19.24 -7.22
CA GLY A 91 15.27 20.22 -6.38
C GLY A 91 15.93 19.63 -5.15
N ARG A 92 16.57 18.48 -5.24
CA ARG A 92 17.32 17.84 -4.13
C ARG A 92 16.52 17.76 -2.82
N LEU A 93 15.28 17.27 -2.89
CA LEU A 93 14.36 17.17 -1.74
C LEU A 93 13.94 18.52 -1.11
N ALA A 94 14.18 19.66 -1.75
CA ALA A 94 13.84 20.98 -1.18
C ALA A 94 12.35 21.08 -0.80
N ASN A 95 11.47 20.45 -1.56
CA ASN A 95 10.03 20.39 -1.25
C ASN A 95 9.70 19.67 0.08
N LEU A 96 10.62 18.86 0.59
CA LEU A 96 10.47 18.17 1.86
C LEU A 96 11.34 18.78 2.97
N THR A 97 12.49 19.37 2.63
CA THR A 97 13.49 19.85 3.60
C THR A 97 13.45 21.36 3.82
N ALA A 98 13.18 22.15 2.76
CA ALA A 98 13.15 23.61 2.80
C ALA A 98 11.75 24.19 3.08
N VAL A 99 10.93 23.48 3.84
CA VAL A 99 9.55 23.85 4.18
C VAL A 99 9.40 24.15 5.68
N PRO A 100 8.38 24.95 6.10
CA PRO A 100 8.18 25.33 7.50
C PRO A 100 7.99 24.13 8.44
N SER A 101 7.54 22.97 7.93
CA SER A 101 7.36 21.76 8.73
C SER A 101 7.69 20.51 7.91
N ARG A 102 8.91 20.01 8.09
CA ARG A 102 9.39 18.76 7.43
C ARG A 102 8.52 17.56 7.75
N GLY A 103 8.12 17.40 9.03
CA GLY A 103 7.25 16.30 9.44
C GLY A 103 5.90 16.31 8.72
N ARG A 104 5.27 17.50 8.55
CA ARG A 104 4.01 17.60 7.81
C ARG A 104 4.17 17.32 6.31
N ALA A 105 5.29 17.72 5.71
CA ALA A 105 5.59 17.43 4.31
C ALA A 105 5.73 15.94 4.07
N VAL A 106 6.52 15.22 4.88
CA VAL A 106 6.69 13.77 4.77
C VAL A 106 5.40 13.02 5.10
N ALA A 107 4.66 13.44 6.14
CA ALA A 107 3.36 12.85 6.45
C ALA A 107 2.37 13.00 5.29
N ALA A 108 2.32 14.17 4.65
CA ALA A 108 1.48 14.40 3.49
C ALA A 108 1.90 13.52 2.31
N LYS A 109 3.19 13.38 2.05
CA LYS A 109 3.70 12.48 1.00
C LYS A 109 3.35 11.02 1.29
N LEU A 110 3.59 10.53 2.51
CA LEU A 110 3.25 9.17 2.93
C LEU A 110 1.76 8.88 2.72
N LEU A 111 0.89 9.78 3.19
CA LEU A 111 -0.55 9.64 3.03
C LEU A 111 -0.99 9.68 1.57
N ALA A 112 -0.42 10.59 0.77
CA ALA A 112 -0.75 10.71 -0.66
C ALA A 112 -0.37 9.43 -1.44
N LEU A 113 0.80 8.84 -1.16
CA LEU A 113 1.23 7.57 -1.78
C LEU A 113 0.37 6.39 -1.34
N ALA A 114 0.00 6.32 -0.05
CA ALA A 114 -0.90 5.29 0.46
C ALA A 114 -2.32 5.40 -0.17
N VAL A 115 -2.83 6.62 -0.33
CA VAL A 115 -4.12 6.88 -1.02
C VAL A 115 -4.05 6.49 -2.49
N LEU A 116 -2.95 6.79 -3.18
CA LEU A 116 -2.74 6.36 -4.57
C LEU A 116 -2.80 4.83 -4.71
N GLY A 117 -2.09 4.12 -3.83
CA GLY A 117 -2.11 2.65 -3.82
C GLY A 117 -3.50 2.08 -3.47
N ALA A 118 -4.18 2.67 -2.48
CA ALA A 118 -5.55 2.29 -2.13
C ALA A 118 -6.52 2.49 -3.31
N GLY A 119 -6.36 3.59 -4.07
CA GLY A 119 -7.13 3.85 -5.28
C GLY A 119 -6.88 2.82 -6.39
N ALA A 120 -5.62 2.46 -6.63
CA ALA A 120 -5.26 1.43 -7.61
C ALA A 120 -5.81 0.04 -7.23
N LEU A 121 -5.75 -0.32 -5.94
CA LEU A 121 -6.36 -1.54 -5.41
C LEU A 121 -7.89 -1.54 -5.55
N ALA A 122 -8.54 -0.38 -5.32
CA ALA A 122 -9.99 -0.24 -5.52
C ALA A 122 -10.37 -0.46 -6.99
N VAL A 123 -9.58 0.07 -7.93
CA VAL A 123 -9.76 -0.18 -9.37
C VAL A 123 -9.57 -1.67 -9.67
N ALA A 124 -8.49 -2.30 -9.18
CA ALA A 124 -8.20 -3.71 -9.44
C ALA A 124 -9.31 -4.64 -8.94
N LEU A 125 -9.73 -4.50 -7.68
CA LEU A 125 -10.79 -5.32 -7.09
C LEU A 125 -12.18 -4.97 -7.64
N GLY A 126 -12.43 -3.69 -7.93
CA GLY A 126 -13.69 -3.24 -8.51
C GLY A 126 -13.91 -3.78 -9.93
N VAL A 127 -12.88 -3.73 -10.77
CA VAL A 127 -12.92 -4.29 -12.14
C VAL A 127 -13.05 -5.80 -12.10
N PHE A 128 -12.28 -6.49 -11.26
CA PHE A 128 -12.42 -7.93 -11.04
C PHE A 128 -13.83 -8.30 -10.65
N GLY A 129 -14.41 -7.62 -9.64
CA GLY A 129 -15.78 -7.85 -9.19
C GLY A 129 -16.81 -7.55 -10.29
N ALA A 130 -16.63 -6.51 -11.08
CA ALA A 130 -17.50 -6.16 -12.19
C ALA A 130 -17.51 -7.26 -13.27
N VAL A 131 -16.34 -7.78 -13.65
CA VAL A 131 -16.24 -8.89 -14.62
C VAL A 131 -16.94 -10.14 -14.09
N LEU A 132 -16.71 -10.52 -12.82
CA LEU A 132 -17.40 -11.66 -12.21
C LEU A 132 -18.90 -11.45 -12.10
N ALA A 133 -19.35 -10.23 -11.79
CA ALA A 133 -20.78 -9.91 -11.71
C ALA A 133 -21.46 -10.07 -13.08
N VAL A 134 -20.85 -9.58 -14.16
CA VAL A 134 -21.34 -9.75 -15.54
C VAL A 134 -21.39 -11.22 -15.93
N ALA A 135 -20.42 -12.03 -15.49
CA ALA A 135 -20.38 -13.46 -15.73
C ALA A 135 -21.35 -14.27 -14.81
N GLY A 136 -22.08 -13.63 -13.90
CA GLY A 136 -22.93 -14.31 -12.93
C GLY A 136 -22.17 -15.12 -11.88
N ARG A 137 -20.92 -14.80 -11.63
CA ARG A 137 -20.00 -15.53 -10.75
C ARG A 137 -19.57 -14.74 -9.51
N LEU A 138 -20.47 -13.89 -8.99
CA LEU A 138 -20.25 -13.12 -7.75
C LEU A 138 -21.30 -13.49 -6.67
N PRO A 139 -21.29 -14.74 -6.16
CA PRO A 139 -22.35 -15.25 -5.31
C PRO A 139 -22.47 -14.53 -3.95
N LEU A 140 -21.35 -14.02 -3.41
CA LEU A 140 -21.31 -13.32 -2.13
C LEU A 140 -21.48 -11.79 -2.29
N GLY A 141 -21.72 -11.30 -3.50
CA GLY A 141 -21.81 -9.87 -3.79
C GLY A 141 -20.48 -9.12 -3.59
N PRO A 142 -20.51 -7.77 -3.56
CA PRO A 142 -19.28 -6.96 -3.53
C PRO A 142 -18.62 -6.84 -2.13
N ALA A 143 -19.34 -7.19 -1.06
CA ALA A 143 -18.87 -6.97 0.32
C ALA A 143 -17.55 -7.68 0.65
N PRO A 144 -17.30 -8.95 0.26
CA PRO A 144 -16.01 -9.60 0.47
C PRO A 144 -14.84 -8.88 -0.21
N LEU A 145 -15.07 -8.37 -1.44
CA LEU A 145 -14.04 -7.61 -2.17
C LEU A 145 -13.72 -6.26 -1.50
N ALA A 146 -14.75 -5.60 -0.94
CA ALA A 146 -14.55 -4.38 -0.16
C ALA A 146 -13.77 -4.65 1.14
N ALA A 147 -14.06 -5.76 1.82
CA ALA A 147 -13.32 -6.19 3.01
C ALA A 147 -11.87 -6.57 2.66
N ALA A 148 -11.67 -7.29 1.56
CA ALA A 148 -10.33 -7.58 1.04
C ALA A 148 -9.54 -6.30 0.73
N TRP A 149 -10.17 -5.33 0.06
CA TRP A 149 -9.56 -4.02 -0.19
C TRP A 149 -9.12 -3.36 1.11
N ALA A 150 -10.00 -3.26 2.09
CA ALA A 150 -9.68 -2.65 3.39
C ALA A 150 -8.54 -3.39 4.10
N GLY A 151 -8.53 -4.71 4.06
CA GLY A 151 -7.48 -5.56 4.62
C GLY A 151 -6.13 -5.35 3.94
N ILE A 152 -6.08 -5.37 2.60
CA ILE A 152 -4.85 -5.13 1.83
C ILE A 152 -4.32 -3.72 2.10
N VAL A 153 -5.19 -2.70 2.09
CA VAL A 153 -4.79 -1.32 2.38
C VAL A 153 -4.19 -1.22 3.77
N LEU A 154 -4.87 -1.73 4.80
CA LEU A 154 -4.39 -1.69 6.17
C LEU A 154 -3.03 -2.39 6.33
N GLY A 155 -2.89 -3.60 5.77
CA GLY A 155 -1.63 -4.35 5.81
C GLY A 155 -0.49 -3.68 5.06
N SER A 156 -0.80 -2.82 4.08
CA SER A 156 0.19 -2.11 3.26
C SER A 156 0.70 -0.81 3.88
N LEU A 157 -0.04 -0.20 4.81
CA LEU A 157 0.36 1.09 5.42
C LEU A 157 1.78 1.09 6.00
N PRO A 158 2.20 0.07 6.79
CA PRO A 158 3.57 0.05 7.31
C PRO A 158 4.61 -0.09 6.20
N LEU A 159 4.27 -0.73 5.07
CA LEU A 159 5.17 -0.91 3.94
C LEU A 159 5.48 0.42 3.24
N TYR A 160 4.49 1.31 3.13
CA TYR A 160 4.71 2.67 2.61
C TYR A 160 5.64 3.48 3.51
N ALA A 161 5.49 3.39 4.84
CA ALA A 161 6.38 4.09 5.77
C ALA A 161 7.82 3.56 5.69
N LEU A 162 7.98 2.24 5.67
CA LEU A 162 9.29 1.58 5.53
C LEU A 162 9.90 1.84 4.16
N GLY A 163 9.14 1.67 3.08
CA GLY A 163 9.57 1.91 1.71
C GLY A 163 10.03 3.36 1.47
N LEU A 164 9.27 4.33 2.00
CA LEU A 164 9.63 5.74 1.93
C LEU A 164 10.93 6.03 2.72
N GLY A 165 11.07 5.46 3.92
CA GLY A 165 12.28 5.58 4.73
C GLY A 165 13.52 5.01 4.03
N VAL A 166 13.40 3.81 3.45
CA VAL A 166 14.50 3.17 2.69
C VAL A 166 14.83 4.00 1.45
N ALA A 167 13.83 4.47 0.70
CA ALA A 167 14.04 5.28 -0.50
C ALA A 167 14.72 6.61 -0.19
N LEU A 168 14.34 7.29 0.89
CA LEU A 168 14.97 8.55 1.33
C LEU A 168 16.42 8.35 1.76
N ARG A 169 16.75 7.24 2.44
CA ARG A 169 18.08 6.98 2.98
C ARG A 169 19.03 6.31 2.00
N LEU A 170 18.55 5.26 1.31
CA LEU A 170 19.38 4.36 0.49
C LEU A 170 19.09 4.47 -1.01
N GLY A 171 18.06 5.24 -1.39
CA GLY A 171 17.68 5.44 -2.78
C GLY A 171 16.68 4.43 -3.32
N ARG A 172 16.22 4.69 -4.55
CA ARG A 172 15.20 3.91 -5.26
C ARG A 172 15.54 2.42 -5.39
N ASN A 173 16.76 2.12 -5.82
CA ASN A 173 17.14 0.73 -6.12
C ASN A 173 17.14 -0.15 -4.86
N ALA A 174 17.58 0.40 -3.73
CA ALA A 174 17.54 -0.31 -2.44
C ALA A 174 16.09 -0.55 -1.98
N ALA A 175 15.20 0.45 -2.16
CA ALA A 175 13.79 0.30 -1.84
C ALA A 175 13.15 -0.81 -2.69
N ILE A 176 13.33 -0.78 -4.02
CA ILE A 176 12.80 -1.78 -4.94
C ILE A 176 13.35 -3.18 -4.64
N GLY A 177 14.66 -3.31 -4.37
CA GLY A 177 15.27 -4.58 -4.00
C GLY A 177 14.69 -5.16 -2.71
N ALA A 178 14.50 -4.34 -1.67
CA ALA A 178 13.84 -4.75 -0.43
C ALA A 178 12.37 -5.14 -0.67
N GLY A 179 11.66 -4.38 -1.51
CA GLY A 179 10.28 -4.69 -1.88
C GLY A 179 10.15 -5.99 -2.66
N ALA A 180 11.08 -6.27 -3.58
CA ALA A 180 11.11 -7.53 -4.34
C ALA A 180 11.36 -8.75 -3.42
N ALA A 181 12.31 -8.64 -2.50
CA ALA A 181 12.54 -9.68 -1.49
C ALA A 181 11.29 -9.86 -0.60
N GLY A 182 10.64 -8.76 -0.22
CA GLY A 182 9.40 -8.79 0.55
C GLY A 182 8.25 -9.46 -0.19
N MET A 183 8.10 -9.20 -1.48
CA MET A 183 7.11 -9.87 -2.34
C MET A 183 7.35 -11.38 -2.39
N LEU A 184 8.58 -11.83 -2.58
CA LEU A 184 8.90 -13.26 -2.56
C LEU A 184 8.52 -13.90 -1.22
N LEU A 185 8.87 -13.26 -0.08
CA LEU A 185 8.47 -13.73 1.23
C LEU A 185 6.94 -13.79 1.39
N ALA A 186 6.22 -12.79 0.88
CA ALA A 186 4.77 -12.77 0.92
C ALA A 186 4.16 -13.92 0.12
N PHE A 187 4.66 -14.22 -1.08
CA PHE A 187 4.19 -15.36 -1.88
C PHE A 187 4.42 -16.72 -1.19
N PHE A 188 5.54 -16.88 -0.48
CA PHE A 188 5.82 -18.11 0.27
C PHE A 188 5.06 -18.21 1.59
N SER A 189 4.56 -17.09 2.14
CA SER A 189 3.94 -17.06 3.48
C SER A 189 2.50 -17.54 3.52
N VAL A 190 1.77 -17.43 2.42
CA VAL A 190 0.31 -17.64 2.35
C VAL A 190 -0.03 -19.07 1.88
N GLY A 191 0.81 -20.02 2.16
CA GLY A 191 0.57 -21.43 1.82
C GLY A 191 0.55 -21.74 0.32
N GLY A 192 0.90 -20.75 -0.50
CA GLY A 192 0.86 -20.78 -1.95
C GLY A 192 -0.55 -20.56 -2.50
N LEU A 193 -0.70 -19.54 -3.35
CA LEU A 193 -1.92 -19.28 -4.14
C LEU A 193 -2.45 -20.56 -4.83
N ALA A 194 -1.53 -21.42 -5.29
CA ALA A 194 -1.87 -22.67 -5.92
C ALA A 194 -2.46 -23.68 -4.94
N HIS A 195 -2.02 -23.70 -3.68
CA HIS A 195 -2.46 -24.71 -2.71
C HIS A 195 -3.95 -24.58 -2.42
N GLY A 196 -4.41 -23.41 -2.00
CA GLY A 196 -5.83 -23.16 -1.71
C GLY A 196 -6.74 -23.42 -2.91
N LEU A 197 -6.33 -23.00 -4.11
CA LEU A 197 -7.07 -23.29 -5.34
C LEU A 197 -7.12 -24.79 -5.66
N MET A 198 -6.03 -25.54 -5.42
CA MET A 198 -5.97 -26.97 -5.73
C MET A 198 -6.68 -27.84 -4.67
N THR A 199 -6.63 -27.47 -3.41
CA THR A 199 -7.21 -28.24 -2.30
C THR A 199 -8.63 -27.81 -1.95
N GLY A 200 -9.07 -26.62 -2.40
CA GLY A 200 -10.34 -26.04 -2.00
C GLY A 200 -10.34 -25.51 -0.57
N GLU A 201 -9.17 -25.30 0.02
CA GLU A 201 -9.01 -24.83 1.39
C GLU A 201 -8.75 -23.32 1.45
N LEU A 202 -9.37 -22.67 2.43
CA LEU A 202 -9.07 -21.27 2.77
C LEU A 202 -7.77 -21.22 3.58
N THR A 203 -6.84 -20.38 3.17
CA THR A 203 -5.47 -20.37 3.71
C THR A 203 -5.12 -19.16 4.56
N GLY A 204 -5.90 -18.07 4.50
CA GLY A 204 -5.62 -16.83 5.24
C GLY A 204 -5.62 -16.99 6.75
N ALA A 205 -6.52 -17.82 7.28
CA ALA A 205 -6.60 -18.13 8.70
C ALA A 205 -5.49 -19.08 9.21
N LEU A 206 -4.77 -19.77 8.30
CA LEU A 206 -3.70 -20.67 8.69
C LEU A 206 -2.52 -19.87 9.30
N ALA A 207 -2.06 -20.33 10.46
CA ALA A 207 -0.90 -19.76 11.14
C ALA A 207 0.37 -20.46 10.70
N THR A 208 1.19 -19.80 9.90
CA THR A 208 2.56 -20.22 9.60
C THR A 208 3.54 -19.26 10.27
N PRO A 209 4.81 -19.62 10.50
CA PRO A 209 5.81 -18.67 11.01
C PRO A 209 5.91 -17.38 10.17
N LEU A 210 5.75 -17.50 8.85
CA LEU A 210 5.79 -16.37 7.91
C LEU A 210 4.54 -15.49 7.99
N SER A 211 3.43 -15.97 8.52
CA SER A 211 2.20 -15.17 8.71
C SER A 211 2.40 -13.97 9.66
N TRP A 212 3.43 -14.02 10.50
CA TRP A 212 3.79 -12.94 11.43
C TRP A 212 4.76 -11.92 10.82
N VAL A 213 5.25 -12.17 9.60
CA VAL A 213 6.12 -11.23 8.90
C VAL A 213 5.27 -10.10 8.30
N PRO A 214 5.55 -8.82 8.63
CA PRO A 214 4.74 -7.68 8.16
C PRO A 214 4.59 -7.58 6.64
N LEU A 215 5.57 -8.10 5.90
CA LEU A 215 5.55 -8.13 4.43
C LEU A 215 4.43 -9.02 3.86
N ALA A 216 3.95 -10.01 4.63
CA ALA A 216 2.86 -10.89 4.23
C ALA A 216 1.46 -10.37 4.66
N TRP A 217 1.40 -9.37 5.55
CA TRP A 217 0.11 -8.93 6.10
C TRP A 217 -0.89 -8.40 5.09
N PRO A 218 -0.49 -7.70 4.00
CA PRO A 218 -1.47 -7.30 2.98
C PRO A 218 -2.18 -8.51 2.35
N ALA A 219 -1.43 -9.55 2.00
CA ALA A 219 -1.99 -10.78 1.44
C ALA A 219 -2.91 -11.49 2.44
N ARG A 220 -2.44 -11.62 3.69
CA ARG A 220 -3.20 -12.28 4.76
C ARG A 220 -4.49 -11.53 5.12
N LEU A 221 -4.41 -10.21 5.30
CA LEU A 221 -5.59 -9.40 5.62
C LEU A 221 -6.58 -9.32 4.46
N GLY A 222 -6.08 -9.31 3.22
CA GLY A 222 -6.92 -9.41 2.02
C GLY A 222 -7.70 -10.70 1.97
N SER A 223 -7.03 -11.83 2.17
CA SER A 223 -7.64 -13.16 2.25
C SER A 223 -8.65 -13.26 3.40
N LEU A 224 -8.25 -12.91 4.62
CA LEU A 224 -9.14 -12.92 5.79
C LEU A 224 -10.37 -12.03 5.61
N GLY A 225 -10.26 -10.95 4.82
CA GLY A 225 -11.38 -10.11 4.44
C GLY A 225 -12.43 -10.87 3.62
N VAL A 226 -12.01 -11.75 2.71
CA VAL A 226 -12.91 -12.64 1.96
C VAL A 226 -13.42 -13.78 2.84
N GLU A 227 -12.52 -14.46 3.55
CA GLU A 227 -12.83 -15.60 4.40
C GLU A 227 -13.87 -15.29 5.49
N ALA A 228 -13.88 -14.05 6.00
CA ALA A 228 -14.86 -13.60 6.98
C ALA A 228 -16.32 -13.70 6.51
N PHE A 229 -16.56 -13.76 5.20
CA PHE A 229 -17.89 -13.96 4.62
C PHE A 229 -18.21 -15.44 4.32
N ILE A 230 -17.21 -16.31 4.42
CA ILE A 230 -17.36 -17.76 4.17
C ILE A 230 -17.39 -18.49 5.51
N ASP A 231 -16.42 -18.24 6.40
CA ASP A 231 -16.31 -18.79 7.75
C ASP A 231 -15.83 -17.71 8.73
N ALA A 232 -16.78 -16.92 9.21
CA ALA A 232 -16.52 -15.81 10.12
C ALA A 232 -15.87 -16.27 11.43
N ALA A 233 -16.25 -17.43 11.95
CA ALA A 233 -15.72 -17.93 13.22
C ALA A 233 -14.21 -18.26 13.12
N ARG A 234 -13.79 -18.81 12.00
CA ARG A 234 -12.38 -19.13 11.72
C ARG A 234 -11.56 -17.89 11.42
N ALA A 235 -12.11 -16.92 10.69
CA ALA A 235 -11.40 -15.74 10.24
C ALA A 235 -11.25 -14.64 11.28
N ALA A 236 -12.22 -14.48 12.20
CA ALA A 236 -12.32 -13.30 13.09
C ALA A 236 -11.09 -13.09 13.99
N GLY A 237 -10.60 -14.13 14.65
CA GLY A 237 -9.42 -14.04 15.54
C GLY A 237 -8.16 -13.62 14.77
N PRO A 238 -7.75 -14.35 13.72
CA PRO A 238 -6.60 -13.99 12.88
C PRO A 238 -6.72 -12.61 12.22
N LEU A 239 -7.91 -12.22 11.75
CA LEU A 239 -8.18 -10.91 11.17
C LEU A 239 -7.90 -9.80 12.19
N LEU A 240 -8.51 -9.88 13.36
CA LEU A 240 -8.34 -8.87 14.43
C LEU A 240 -6.89 -8.75 14.87
N THR A 241 -6.23 -9.88 15.16
CA THR A 241 -4.83 -9.87 15.64
C THR A 241 -3.87 -9.31 14.61
N THR A 242 -4.01 -9.70 13.33
CA THR A 242 -3.15 -9.19 12.26
C THR A 242 -3.44 -7.72 11.96
N ALA A 243 -4.70 -7.29 12.00
CA ALA A 243 -5.08 -5.88 11.81
C ALA A 243 -4.54 -4.98 12.92
N LEU A 244 -4.64 -5.40 14.18
CA LEU A 244 -4.07 -4.65 15.31
C LEU A 244 -2.55 -4.57 15.22
N ALA A 245 -1.87 -5.66 14.90
CA ALA A 245 -0.42 -5.67 14.70
C ALA A 245 -0.02 -4.74 13.56
N GLY A 246 -0.76 -4.74 12.43
CA GLY A 246 -0.57 -3.84 11.31
C GLY A 246 -0.72 -2.37 11.68
N LEU A 247 -1.76 -2.04 12.45
CA LEU A 247 -1.98 -0.68 12.93
C LEU A 247 -0.84 -0.21 13.86
N VAL A 248 -0.46 -1.03 14.83
CA VAL A 248 0.64 -0.71 15.76
C VAL A 248 1.94 -0.48 15.00
N LEU A 249 2.29 -1.37 14.08
CA LEU A 249 3.50 -1.22 13.27
C LEU A 249 3.44 0.02 12.37
N THR A 250 2.27 0.33 11.80
CA THR A 250 2.07 1.54 10.99
C THR A 250 2.37 2.80 11.79
N LEU A 251 1.78 2.90 12.99
CA LEU A 251 2.00 4.05 13.87
C LEU A 251 3.46 4.17 14.30
N ALA A 252 4.09 3.05 14.67
CA ALA A 252 5.50 3.01 15.04
C ALA A 252 6.42 3.40 13.87
N ALA A 253 6.24 2.79 12.69
CA ALA A 253 7.03 3.09 11.51
C ALA A 253 6.87 4.54 11.04
N ALA A 254 5.64 5.05 11.04
CA ALA A 254 5.38 6.46 10.72
C ALA A 254 6.01 7.40 11.73
N ALA A 255 5.89 7.14 13.03
CA ALA A 255 6.51 7.95 14.08
C ALA A 255 8.04 7.98 13.95
N VAL A 256 8.67 6.83 13.72
CA VAL A 256 10.12 6.71 13.52
C VAL A 256 10.54 7.47 12.27
N LEU A 257 9.83 7.30 11.14
CA LEU A 257 10.12 8.00 9.89
C LEU A 257 10.05 9.52 10.07
N LEU A 258 8.98 10.02 10.68
CA LEU A 258 8.78 11.44 10.91
C LEU A 258 9.83 12.03 11.86
N ALA A 259 10.11 11.35 12.98
CA ALA A 259 11.13 11.78 13.94
C ALA A 259 12.53 11.81 13.33
N TRP A 260 12.86 10.79 12.53
CA TRP A 260 14.14 10.73 11.82
C TRP A 260 14.23 11.85 10.77
N PHE A 261 13.19 12.04 9.95
CA PHE A 261 13.22 13.03 8.87
C PHE A 261 13.27 14.48 9.38
N CYS A 262 12.71 14.77 10.56
CA CYS A 262 12.84 16.10 11.17
C CYS A 262 14.30 16.49 11.44
N ARG A 263 15.19 15.49 11.60
CA ARG A 263 16.65 15.66 11.83
C ARG A 263 17.48 15.40 10.58
N PHE A 264 16.84 15.08 9.45
CA PHE A 264 17.51 14.71 8.22
C PHE A 264 18.20 15.93 7.58
N GLU A 265 19.46 15.81 7.24
CA GLU A 265 20.25 16.79 6.48
C GLU A 265 20.70 16.14 5.17
N ASP A 266 20.22 16.69 4.06
CA ASP A 266 20.61 16.26 2.71
C ASP A 266 21.92 16.99 2.36
N GLY A 267 23.04 16.33 2.36
CA GLY A 267 24.28 17.04 1.99
C GLY A 267 25.60 16.36 2.34
N ARG A 268 25.59 15.17 2.95
CA ARG A 268 26.85 14.48 3.29
C ARG A 268 27.22 13.29 2.39
N ALA A 269 26.41 12.95 1.40
CA ALA A 269 26.68 11.79 0.54
C ALA A 269 27.50 12.10 -0.72
N ASP A 270 27.61 13.37 -1.11
CA ASP A 270 28.29 13.77 -2.37
C ASP A 270 29.68 14.39 -2.16
N ALA A 271 30.25 14.27 -0.96
CA ALA A 271 31.57 14.81 -0.62
C ALA A 271 32.67 13.73 -0.45
N CYS A 272 32.53 12.59 -1.15
CA CYS A 272 33.58 11.57 -1.27
C CYS A 272 33.81 11.24 -2.73
#